data_1b6f801d9c98fd936e3fd005c77811c6
#
_entry.id   1b6f801d9c98fd936e3fd005c77811c6
#
_cell.length_a   1.000
_cell.length_b   1.000
_cell.length_c   1.000
_cell.angle_alpha   90.00
_cell.angle_beta   90.00
_cell.angle_gamma   90.00
#
_symmetry.space_group_name_H-M   'P 1'
#
loop_
_entity.id
_entity.type
_entity.pdbx_description
1 polymer ?
#
loop_
_entity_poly.entity_id
_entity_poly.type
_entity_poly.pdbx_seq_one_letter_code
_entity_poly.pdbx_strand_id
1 'polypeptide(L)'
;MPETSAAVRGGADLVLELPLPWAISSAEGFARGGVSILAATGVVDTLVFGSECGNIDTLSRIAEIFYTEPEPYVESLRCNLKKGMSFPIARTWALLQYAPSLSDDKDVLSSPNNILGIEYLKALMSRNSKIVPFTTTRVGADYHDKRLGTNQCSAIAIRQSVAAGHDLTYLASQMPENAYEILRTSLKEQKPLFADDFSAALQYKLLTEYFEGYDKYQDISSDLSDRIRNTLPSFTGLSSFCDLLKSKDMTYTRISRCLFHILLNMTKKEFETCKAEYYISYARVLGFCKDAAPLLTEIKKNSSIPLITSLADARQTLPADALRMLNQDILRNQIYLGHLALKNKKEMVNEYRTPIVIV
;
A
#
# COMPACT_ATOMS: atom_id res chain seq x y z
N MET A 1 6.66 2.54 17.54
CA MET A 1 5.91 2.71 16.27
C MET A 1 4.99 3.94 16.41
N PRO A 2 5.41 5.11 15.93
CA PRO A 2 4.62 6.34 16.06
C PRO A 2 3.27 6.26 15.35
N GLU A 3 3.24 5.65 14.16
CA GLU A 3 2.03 5.53 13.34
C GLU A 3 0.95 4.69 14.03
N THR A 4 1.34 3.58 14.64
CA THR A 4 0.44 2.72 15.42
C THR A 4 -0.11 3.48 16.63
N SER A 5 0.76 4.21 17.34
CA SER A 5 0.36 5.04 18.49
C SER A 5 -0.62 6.14 18.06
N ALA A 6 -0.41 6.78 16.90
CA ALA A 6 -1.32 7.78 16.37
C ALA A 6 -2.69 7.17 16.03
N ALA A 7 -2.71 5.99 15.43
CA ALA A 7 -3.95 5.31 15.08
C ALA A 7 -4.76 4.91 16.33
N VAL A 8 -4.13 4.24 17.31
CA VAL A 8 -4.84 3.79 18.53
C VAL A 8 -5.32 5.00 19.35
N ARG A 9 -4.49 6.04 19.55
CA ARG A 9 -4.92 7.28 20.22
C ARG A 9 -5.94 8.08 19.40
N GLY A 10 -6.03 7.82 18.10
CA GLY A 10 -7.04 8.39 17.20
C GLY A 10 -8.39 7.67 17.22
N GLY A 11 -8.55 6.63 18.05
CA GLY A 11 -9.78 5.88 18.22
C GLY A 11 -9.82 4.51 17.55
N ALA A 12 -8.69 4.00 17.03
CA ALA A 12 -8.62 2.64 16.55
C ALA A 12 -8.48 1.66 17.73
N ASP A 13 -9.37 0.69 17.81
CA ASP A 13 -9.33 -0.37 18.84
C ASP A 13 -8.19 -1.35 18.61
N LEU A 14 -7.89 -1.68 17.35
CA LEU A 14 -6.87 -2.63 16.94
C LEU A 14 -6.19 -2.17 15.65
N VAL A 15 -4.88 -2.29 15.59
CA VAL A 15 -4.07 -2.03 14.39
C VAL A 15 -3.36 -3.30 13.98
N LEU A 16 -3.67 -3.78 12.77
CA LEU A 16 -3.04 -4.93 12.14
C LEU A 16 -2.04 -4.47 11.07
N GLU A 17 -0.94 -5.19 10.93
CA GLU A 17 0.03 -4.98 9.86
C GLU A 17 -0.49 -5.54 8.53
N LEU A 18 -0.40 -4.74 7.47
CA LEU A 18 -0.52 -5.26 6.12
C LEU A 18 0.87 -5.72 5.67
N PRO A 19 1.10 -7.01 5.39
CA PRO A 19 2.39 -7.51 4.95
C PRO A 19 2.92 -6.73 3.75
N LEU A 20 4.22 -6.46 3.75
CA LEU A 20 4.86 -5.53 2.82
C LEU A 20 4.62 -5.84 1.34
N PRO A 21 4.56 -7.12 0.88
CA PRO A 21 4.22 -7.43 -0.50
C PRO A 21 2.93 -6.77 -0.98
N TRP A 22 1.95 -6.66 -0.09
CA TRP A 22 0.66 -6.04 -0.39
C TRP A 22 0.67 -4.53 -0.12
N ALA A 23 1.36 -4.08 0.92
CA ALA A 23 1.44 -2.66 1.28
C ALA A 23 2.08 -1.81 0.17
N ILE A 24 3.04 -2.34 -0.59
CA ILE A 24 3.69 -1.66 -1.74
C ILE A 24 3.31 -2.29 -3.08
N SER A 25 2.12 -2.86 -3.18
CA SER A 25 1.58 -3.43 -4.40
C SER A 25 0.78 -2.39 -5.22
N SER A 26 0.17 -2.84 -6.33
CA SER A 26 -0.88 -2.09 -7.03
C SER A 26 -2.13 -1.95 -6.14
N ALA A 27 -3.07 -1.09 -6.53
CA ALA A 27 -4.35 -0.96 -5.82
C ALA A 27 -5.06 -2.32 -5.68
N GLU A 28 -5.00 -3.17 -6.71
CA GLU A 28 -5.55 -4.53 -6.66
C GLU A 28 -4.87 -5.39 -5.60
N GLY A 29 -3.53 -5.47 -5.59
CA GLY A 29 -2.80 -6.27 -4.62
C GLY A 29 -2.98 -5.76 -3.19
N PHE A 30 -2.94 -4.43 -3.00
CA PHE A 30 -3.22 -3.79 -1.71
C PHE A 30 -4.62 -4.15 -1.19
N ALA A 31 -5.65 -4.02 -2.04
CA ALA A 31 -7.03 -4.33 -1.68
C ALA A 31 -7.21 -5.82 -1.34
N ARG A 32 -6.65 -6.71 -2.16
CA ARG A 32 -6.71 -8.16 -1.92
C ARG A 32 -6.02 -8.55 -0.62
N GLY A 33 -4.84 -8.00 -0.33
CA GLY A 33 -4.15 -8.22 0.94
C GLY A 33 -4.95 -7.71 2.13
N GLY A 34 -5.42 -6.47 2.09
CA GLY A 34 -6.20 -5.86 3.16
C GLY A 34 -7.52 -6.60 3.45
N VAL A 35 -8.32 -6.89 2.41
CA VAL A 35 -9.56 -7.66 2.55
C VAL A 35 -9.28 -9.08 3.05
N SER A 36 -8.16 -9.69 2.64
CA SER A 36 -7.79 -11.03 3.10
C SER A 36 -7.51 -11.07 4.60
N ILE A 37 -6.79 -10.06 5.15
CA ILE A 37 -6.57 -9.97 6.59
C ILE A 37 -7.90 -9.82 7.32
N LEU A 38 -8.73 -8.85 6.91
CA LEU A 38 -10.01 -8.58 7.58
C LEU A 38 -10.93 -9.79 7.57
N ALA A 39 -11.07 -10.44 6.41
CA ALA A 39 -11.88 -11.66 6.29
C ALA A 39 -11.32 -12.81 7.12
N ALA A 40 -9.99 -12.96 7.18
CA ALA A 40 -9.34 -14.04 7.92
C ALA A 40 -9.48 -13.90 9.45
N THR A 41 -9.71 -12.70 9.99
CA THR A 41 -9.98 -12.51 11.42
C THR A 41 -11.27 -13.18 11.88
N GLY A 42 -12.24 -13.38 10.97
CA GLY A 42 -13.53 -14.04 11.25
C GLY A 42 -14.52 -13.23 12.10
N VAL A 43 -14.21 -11.97 12.41
CA VAL A 43 -15.02 -11.09 13.29
C VAL A 43 -15.40 -9.76 12.63
N VAL A 44 -14.87 -9.47 11.45
CA VAL A 44 -15.19 -8.24 10.72
C VAL A 44 -16.45 -8.44 9.88
N ASP A 45 -17.44 -7.59 10.07
CA ASP A 45 -18.70 -7.57 9.33
C ASP A 45 -18.83 -6.38 8.38
N THR A 46 -18.04 -5.32 8.57
CA THR A 46 -18.13 -4.09 7.78
C THR A 46 -16.75 -3.59 7.37
N LEU A 47 -16.59 -3.21 6.09
CA LEU A 47 -15.42 -2.55 5.54
C LEU A 47 -15.76 -1.10 5.16
N VAL A 48 -15.14 -0.13 5.83
CA VAL A 48 -15.33 1.29 5.53
C VAL A 48 -14.10 1.88 4.85
N PHE A 49 -14.28 2.62 3.77
CA PHE A 49 -13.21 3.34 3.08
C PHE A 49 -13.68 4.70 2.56
N GLY A 50 -12.74 5.62 2.36
CA GLY A 50 -13.03 6.92 1.77
C GLY A 50 -12.93 6.88 0.24
N SER A 51 -13.88 7.50 -0.46
CA SER A 51 -13.85 7.67 -1.92
C SER A 51 -14.16 9.11 -2.31
N GLU A 52 -13.75 9.53 -3.49
CA GLU A 52 -14.07 10.87 -3.98
C GLU A 52 -15.54 11.00 -4.35
N CYS A 53 -16.15 9.96 -4.93
CA CYS A 53 -17.56 9.99 -5.31
C CYS A 53 -18.54 9.78 -4.14
N GLY A 54 -18.12 9.12 -3.05
CA GLY A 54 -18.96 8.84 -1.88
C GLY A 54 -20.20 7.97 -2.17
N ASN A 55 -20.28 7.33 -3.33
CA ASN A 55 -21.44 6.53 -3.77
C ASN A 55 -21.06 5.06 -3.90
N ILE A 56 -21.50 4.25 -2.94
CA ILE A 56 -21.19 2.81 -2.90
C ILE A 56 -21.85 2.03 -4.04
N ASP A 57 -23.05 2.45 -4.49
CA ASP A 57 -23.78 1.74 -5.53
C ASP A 57 -23.08 1.90 -6.89
N THR A 58 -22.64 3.13 -7.22
CA THR A 58 -21.82 3.38 -8.42
C THR A 58 -20.54 2.56 -8.40
N LEU A 59 -19.80 2.58 -7.28
CA LEU A 59 -18.55 1.82 -7.15
C LEU A 59 -18.79 0.32 -7.27
N SER A 60 -19.88 -0.20 -6.67
CA SER A 60 -20.23 -1.63 -6.71
C SER A 60 -20.60 -2.10 -8.12
N ARG A 61 -21.36 -1.31 -8.86
CA ARG A 61 -21.70 -1.63 -10.26
C ARG A 61 -20.47 -1.68 -11.15
N ILE A 62 -19.54 -0.74 -10.98
CA ILE A 62 -18.26 -0.74 -11.71
C ILE A 62 -17.41 -1.93 -11.31
N ALA A 63 -17.33 -2.23 -10.02
CA ALA A 63 -16.57 -3.37 -9.50
C ALA A 63 -17.11 -4.71 -10.03
N GLU A 64 -18.43 -4.88 -10.11
CA GLU A 64 -19.07 -6.06 -10.65
C GLU A 64 -18.71 -6.27 -12.13
N ILE A 65 -18.80 -5.22 -12.96
CA ILE A 65 -18.39 -5.28 -14.37
C ILE A 65 -16.93 -5.68 -14.51
N PHE A 66 -16.04 -5.10 -13.69
CA PHE A 66 -14.61 -5.40 -13.73
C PHE A 66 -14.24 -6.76 -13.12
N TYR A 67 -15.10 -7.33 -12.28
CA TYR A 67 -14.92 -8.66 -11.71
C TYR A 67 -15.42 -9.75 -12.62
N THR A 68 -16.61 -9.56 -13.23
CA THR A 68 -17.24 -10.55 -14.09
C THR A 68 -16.71 -10.54 -15.52
N GLU A 69 -16.15 -9.41 -15.95
CA GLU A 69 -15.60 -9.17 -17.30
C GLU A 69 -16.54 -9.66 -18.41
N PRO A 70 -17.78 -9.13 -18.53
CA PRO A 70 -18.72 -9.54 -19.56
C PRO A 70 -18.11 -9.44 -20.97
N GLU A 71 -18.39 -10.42 -21.86
CA GLU A 71 -17.76 -10.49 -23.19
C GLU A 71 -17.86 -9.16 -23.99
N PRO A 72 -19.01 -8.45 -24.04
CA PRO A 72 -19.08 -7.17 -24.75
C PRO A 72 -18.14 -6.09 -24.19
N TYR A 73 -17.93 -6.08 -22.86
CA TYR A 73 -16.96 -5.19 -22.21
C TYR A 73 -15.54 -5.55 -22.62
N VAL A 74 -15.19 -6.85 -22.59
CA VAL A 74 -13.83 -7.35 -22.95
C VAL A 74 -13.52 -7.07 -24.42
N GLU A 75 -14.47 -7.29 -25.33
CA GLU A 75 -14.31 -6.98 -26.75
C GLU A 75 -14.06 -5.49 -26.99
N SER A 76 -14.85 -4.62 -26.33
CA SER A 76 -14.67 -3.18 -26.40
C SER A 76 -13.31 -2.75 -25.87
N LEU A 77 -12.87 -3.30 -24.73
CA LEU A 77 -11.55 -3.03 -24.14
C LEU A 77 -10.41 -3.41 -25.10
N ARG A 78 -10.48 -4.62 -25.70
CA ARG A 78 -9.49 -5.09 -26.68
C ARG A 78 -9.46 -4.20 -27.93
N CYS A 79 -10.62 -3.79 -28.42
CA CYS A 79 -10.71 -2.87 -29.56
C CYS A 79 -10.05 -1.53 -29.27
N ASN A 80 -10.30 -0.94 -28.10
CA ASN A 80 -9.74 0.36 -27.70
C ASN A 80 -8.22 0.28 -27.50
N LEU A 81 -7.71 -0.82 -26.93
CA LEU A 81 -6.27 -1.05 -26.82
C LEU A 81 -5.58 -1.19 -28.19
N LYS A 82 -6.20 -1.91 -29.13
CA LYS A 82 -5.70 -2.02 -30.51
C LYS A 82 -5.65 -0.65 -31.25
N LYS A 83 -6.52 0.30 -30.89
CA LYS A 83 -6.47 1.68 -31.39
C LYS A 83 -5.35 2.53 -30.75
N GLY A 84 -4.50 1.95 -29.90
CA GLY A 84 -3.39 2.63 -29.24
C GLY A 84 -3.77 3.47 -28.02
N MET A 85 -4.97 3.28 -27.46
CA MET A 85 -5.34 3.94 -26.20
C MET A 85 -4.55 3.32 -25.04
N SER A 86 -4.16 4.16 -24.06
CA SER A 86 -3.61 3.64 -22.80
C SER A 86 -4.66 2.83 -22.05
N PHE A 87 -4.23 1.87 -21.23
CA PHE A 87 -5.15 0.98 -20.51
C PHE A 87 -6.21 1.71 -19.68
N PRO A 88 -5.90 2.78 -18.90
CA PRO A 88 -6.92 3.51 -18.15
C PRO A 88 -8.00 4.11 -19.07
N ILE A 89 -7.59 4.72 -20.17
CA ILE A 89 -8.52 5.33 -21.15
C ILE A 89 -9.35 4.25 -21.83
N ALA A 90 -8.72 3.18 -22.31
CA ALA A 90 -9.40 2.08 -22.99
C ALA A 90 -10.44 1.41 -22.07
N ARG A 91 -10.11 1.24 -20.78
CA ARG A 91 -11.00 0.68 -19.76
C ARG A 91 -12.22 1.57 -19.48
N THR A 92 -12.00 2.88 -19.36
CA THR A 92 -13.10 3.83 -19.16
C THR A 92 -14.06 3.83 -20.35
N TRP A 93 -13.54 3.89 -21.58
CA TRP A 93 -14.39 3.83 -22.77
C TRP A 93 -15.15 2.51 -22.90
N ALA A 94 -14.51 1.38 -22.61
CA ALA A 94 -15.16 0.08 -22.62
C ALA A 94 -16.29 0.00 -21.59
N LEU A 95 -16.06 0.53 -20.37
CA LEU A 95 -17.08 0.60 -19.34
C LEU A 95 -18.29 1.42 -19.78
N LEU A 96 -18.08 2.63 -20.30
CA LEU A 96 -19.17 3.52 -20.74
C LEU A 96 -19.92 2.96 -21.95
N GLN A 97 -19.25 2.23 -22.82
CA GLN A 97 -19.87 1.53 -23.95
C GLN A 97 -20.76 0.38 -23.50
N TYR A 98 -20.31 -0.40 -22.49
CA TYR A 98 -21.06 -1.51 -21.91
C TYR A 98 -22.20 -1.05 -21.01
N ALA A 99 -21.97 -0.02 -20.21
CA ALA A 99 -22.93 0.52 -19.25
C ALA A 99 -23.10 2.05 -19.42
N PRO A 100 -23.89 2.48 -20.46
CA PRO A 100 -24.09 3.91 -20.75
C PRO A 100 -24.70 4.71 -19.59
N SER A 101 -25.43 4.04 -18.70
CA SER A 101 -26.00 4.65 -17.49
C SER A 101 -24.96 5.16 -16.49
N LEU A 102 -23.68 4.82 -16.68
CA LEU A 102 -22.54 5.34 -15.89
C LEU A 102 -21.85 6.55 -16.55
N SER A 103 -22.46 7.14 -17.59
CA SER A 103 -21.86 8.28 -18.31
C SER A 103 -21.65 9.51 -17.41
N ASP A 104 -22.54 9.73 -16.45
CA ASP A 104 -22.45 10.84 -15.49
C ASP A 104 -21.33 10.60 -14.47
N ASP A 105 -20.93 9.34 -14.28
CA ASP A 105 -19.89 8.89 -13.36
C ASP A 105 -18.53 8.67 -14.07
N LYS A 106 -18.34 9.18 -15.28
CA LYS A 106 -17.12 8.95 -16.11
C LYS A 106 -15.81 9.28 -15.40
N ASP A 107 -15.83 10.26 -14.50
CA ASP A 107 -14.65 10.73 -13.77
C ASP A 107 -14.33 9.84 -12.55
N VAL A 108 -15.21 8.89 -12.20
CA VAL A 108 -14.98 7.97 -11.08
C VAL A 108 -13.66 7.20 -11.24
N LEU A 109 -13.33 6.77 -12.47
CA LEU A 109 -12.10 6.03 -12.76
C LEU A 109 -10.83 6.90 -12.87
N SER A 110 -10.95 8.22 -12.78
CA SER A 110 -9.80 9.13 -12.74
C SER A 110 -9.28 9.39 -11.32
N SER A 111 -10.09 9.06 -10.31
CA SER A 111 -9.83 9.37 -8.90
C SER A 111 -9.21 8.18 -8.15
N PRO A 112 -8.05 8.38 -7.49
CA PRO A 112 -7.27 7.27 -6.91
C PRO A 112 -8.01 6.46 -5.85
N ASN A 113 -8.78 7.12 -4.96
CA ASN A 113 -9.49 6.40 -3.90
C ASN A 113 -10.74 5.70 -4.40
N ASN A 114 -11.39 6.22 -5.46
CA ASN A 114 -12.45 5.49 -6.16
C ASN A 114 -11.90 4.19 -6.77
N ILE A 115 -10.73 4.26 -7.44
CA ILE A 115 -10.06 3.08 -8.01
C ILE A 115 -9.76 2.06 -6.90
N LEU A 116 -9.20 2.52 -5.77
CA LEU A 116 -8.93 1.64 -4.63
C LEU A 116 -10.21 1.04 -4.04
N GLY A 117 -11.27 1.83 -3.92
CA GLY A 117 -12.60 1.38 -3.49
C GLY A 117 -13.16 0.26 -4.38
N ILE A 118 -13.07 0.43 -5.70
CA ILE A 118 -13.46 -0.59 -6.68
C ILE A 118 -12.65 -1.88 -6.47
N GLU A 119 -11.35 -1.79 -6.22
CA GLU A 119 -10.51 -2.97 -5.97
C GLU A 119 -10.85 -3.65 -4.64
N TYR A 120 -11.25 -2.91 -3.57
CA TYR A 120 -11.79 -3.51 -2.35
C TYR A 120 -13.07 -4.31 -2.62
N LEU A 121 -13.99 -3.75 -3.40
CA LEU A 121 -15.25 -4.42 -3.76
C LEU A 121 -14.99 -5.69 -4.57
N LYS A 122 -14.08 -5.64 -5.56
CA LYS A 122 -13.64 -6.82 -6.32
C LYS A 122 -13.02 -7.88 -5.41
N ALA A 123 -12.20 -7.46 -4.42
CA ALA A 123 -11.58 -8.38 -3.47
C ALA A 123 -12.63 -9.07 -2.57
N LEU A 124 -13.66 -8.34 -2.13
CA LEU A 124 -14.81 -8.92 -1.41
C LEU A 124 -15.57 -9.94 -2.26
N MET A 125 -15.86 -9.59 -3.52
CA MET A 125 -16.55 -10.49 -4.48
C MET A 125 -15.73 -11.76 -4.72
N SER A 126 -14.41 -11.64 -4.97
CA SER A 126 -13.54 -12.78 -5.25
C SER A 126 -13.43 -13.78 -4.10
N ARG A 127 -13.69 -13.33 -2.87
CA ARG A 127 -13.70 -14.17 -1.66
C ARG A 127 -15.10 -14.63 -1.27
N ASN A 128 -16.13 -14.25 -2.00
CA ASN A 128 -17.52 -14.45 -1.58
C ASN A 128 -17.74 -14.01 -0.12
N SER A 129 -17.17 -12.85 0.24
CA SER A 129 -17.11 -12.36 1.60
C SER A 129 -18.47 -11.84 2.06
N LYS A 130 -18.80 -12.07 3.35
CA LYS A 130 -20.01 -11.52 3.98
C LYS A 130 -19.80 -10.10 4.52
N ILE A 131 -18.59 -9.55 4.44
CA ILE A 131 -18.27 -8.20 4.89
C ILE A 131 -19.02 -7.20 4.01
N VAL A 132 -19.79 -6.33 4.65
CA VAL A 132 -20.58 -5.29 3.98
C VAL A 132 -19.73 -4.05 3.73
N PRO A 133 -19.58 -3.60 2.48
CA PRO A 133 -18.78 -2.41 2.19
C PRO A 133 -19.57 -1.11 2.42
N PHE A 134 -18.89 -0.10 2.97
CA PHE A 134 -19.37 1.26 3.10
C PHE A 134 -18.32 2.24 2.58
N THR A 135 -18.76 3.36 1.97
CA THR A 135 -17.87 4.44 1.60
C THR A 135 -18.32 5.76 2.20
N THR A 136 -17.34 6.58 2.58
CA THR A 136 -17.55 7.96 3.00
C THR A 136 -16.96 8.90 1.95
N THR A 137 -17.62 10.02 1.68
CA THR A 137 -17.08 11.04 0.79
C THR A 137 -15.84 11.67 1.43
N ARG A 138 -14.74 11.68 0.71
CA ARG A 138 -13.52 12.37 1.17
C ARG A 138 -13.74 13.89 1.16
N VAL A 139 -13.41 14.51 2.28
CA VAL A 139 -13.44 15.96 2.44
C VAL A 139 -12.00 16.48 2.52
N GLY A 140 -11.68 17.58 1.86
CA GLY A 140 -10.38 18.25 1.92
C GLY A 140 -9.68 18.31 0.56
N ALA A 141 -8.34 18.46 0.57
CA ALA A 141 -7.54 18.62 -0.63
C ALA A 141 -7.52 17.34 -1.49
N ASP A 142 -7.47 17.52 -2.82
CA ASP A 142 -7.29 16.42 -3.75
C ASP A 142 -6.01 15.63 -3.44
N TYR A 143 -6.02 14.34 -3.78
CA TYR A 143 -4.90 13.43 -3.51
C TYR A 143 -3.56 13.97 -4.05
N HIS A 144 -3.57 14.65 -5.19
CA HIS A 144 -2.39 15.23 -5.84
C HIS A 144 -2.13 16.68 -5.47
N ASP A 145 -2.95 17.32 -4.62
CA ASP A 145 -2.73 18.70 -4.24
C ASP A 145 -1.49 18.81 -3.34
N LYS A 146 -0.52 19.57 -3.81
CA LYS A 146 0.74 19.84 -3.12
C LYS A 146 0.70 21.13 -2.29
N ARG A 147 -0.40 21.88 -2.39
CA ARG A 147 -0.54 23.15 -1.69
C ARG A 147 -0.95 22.93 -0.25
N LEU A 148 -0.40 23.76 0.60
CA LEU A 148 -0.82 23.87 1.99
C LEU A 148 -2.07 24.74 2.01
N GLY A 149 -3.24 24.10 1.94
CA GLY A 149 -4.54 24.79 1.97
C GLY A 149 -4.98 25.14 3.38
N THR A 150 -6.07 25.90 3.48
CA THR A 150 -6.70 26.26 4.77
C THR A 150 -7.45 25.09 5.41
N ASN A 151 -7.81 24.06 4.64
CA ASN A 151 -8.54 22.87 5.10
C ASN A 151 -7.83 21.60 4.67
N GLN A 152 -7.54 20.71 5.60
CA GLN A 152 -7.00 19.34 5.45
C GLN A 152 -6.03 19.14 4.28
N CYS A 153 -4.74 19.30 4.55
CA CYS A 153 -3.68 19.06 3.58
C CYS A 153 -3.61 17.60 3.15
N SER A 154 -3.19 17.36 1.90
CA SER A 154 -2.88 16.00 1.44
C SER A 154 -1.65 15.43 2.18
N ALA A 155 -1.58 14.11 2.33
CA ALA A 155 -0.41 13.45 2.89
C ALA A 155 0.89 13.74 2.08
N ILE A 156 0.75 14.04 0.79
CA ILE A 156 1.88 14.44 -0.08
C ILE A 156 2.40 15.83 0.35
N ALA A 157 1.50 16.80 0.56
CA ALA A 157 1.87 18.14 1.00
C ALA A 157 2.56 18.11 2.37
N ILE A 158 2.07 17.31 3.31
CA ILE A 158 2.69 17.11 4.63
C ILE A 158 4.11 16.55 4.49
N ARG A 159 4.29 15.47 3.71
CA ARG A 159 5.61 14.85 3.50
C ARG A 159 6.60 15.81 2.84
N GLN A 160 6.15 16.60 1.87
CA GLN A 160 7.00 17.61 1.21
C GLN A 160 7.42 18.71 2.17
N SER A 161 6.53 19.18 3.05
CA SER A 161 6.86 20.18 4.07
C SER A 161 7.87 19.66 5.08
N VAL A 162 7.70 18.42 5.53
CA VAL A 162 8.68 17.76 6.41
C VAL A 162 10.03 17.61 5.71
N ALA A 163 10.05 17.23 4.44
CA ALA A 163 11.28 17.07 3.66
C ALA A 163 12.00 18.41 3.44
N ALA A 164 11.24 19.48 3.24
CA ALA A 164 11.77 20.84 3.07
C ALA A 164 12.23 21.51 4.37
N GLY A 165 11.95 20.90 5.54
CA GLY A 165 12.28 21.46 6.83
C GLY A 165 11.47 22.72 7.19
N HIS A 166 10.28 22.86 6.63
CA HIS A 166 9.39 24.01 6.95
C HIS A 166 8.93 23.95 8.40
N ASP A 167 8.53 25.11 8.94
CA ASP A 167 7.79 25.16 10.20
C ASP A 167 6.48 24.36 10.07
N LEU A 168 6.28 23.42 10.98
CA LEU A 168 5.16 22.50 10.95
C LEU A 168 4.02 22.91 11.90
N THR A 169 4.09 24.07 12.53
CA THR A 169 3.07 24.55 13.49
C THR A 169 1.68 24.64 12.86
N TYR A 170 1.60 24.97 11.57
CA TYR A 170 0.34 25.00 10.83
C TYR A 170 -0.33 23.62 10.70
N LEU A 171 0.43 22.51 10.80
CA LEU A 171 -0.13 21.16 10.75
C LEU A 171 -1.02 20.83 11.95
N ALA A 172 -0.90 21.57 13.04
CA ALA A 172 -1.77 21.41 14.22
C ALA A 172 -3.26 21.59 13.88
N SER A 173 -3.59 22.41 12.87
CA SER A 173 -4.95 22.59 12.37
C SER A 173 -5.37 21.62 11.26
N GLN A 174 -4.43 20.80 10.75
CA GLN A 174 -4.62 19.96 9.56
C GLN A 174 -4.77 18.47 9.89
N MET A 175 -4.54 18.09 11.13
CA MET A 175 -4.61 16.70 11.60
C MET A 175 -5.10 16.66 13.06
N PRO A 176 -5.55 15.50 13.55
CA PRO A 176 -5.90 15.34 14.97
C PRO A 176 -4.74 15.70 15.88
N GLU A 177 -5.04 16.35 17.02
CA GLU A 177 -4.04 16.87 17.99
C GLU A 177 -3.05 15.78 18.42
N ASN A 178 -3.53 14.60 18.76
CA ASN A 178 -2.70 13.46 19.14
C ASN A 178 -1.74 13.02 18.02
N ALA A 179 -2.17 13.03 16.76
CA ALA A 179 -1.33 12.70 15.62
C ALA A 179 -0.25 13.78 15.40
N TYR A 180 -0.62 15.07 15.55
CA TYR A 180 0.33 16.18 15.46
C TYR A 180 1.41 16.11 16.54
N GLU A 181 1.04 15.86 17.79
CA GLU A 181 1.99 15.77 18.90
C GLU A 181 2.97 14.59 18.72
N ILE A 182 2.48 13.45 18.25
CA ILE A 182 3.34 12.29 17.94
C ILE A 182 4.30 12.63 16.79
N LEU A 183 3.80 13.24 15.71
CA LEU A 183 4.64 13.67 14.59
C LEU A 183 5.73 14.64 15.05
N ARG A 184 5.35 15.69 15.79
CA ARG A 184 6.25 16.69 16.31
C ARG A 184 7.34 16.09 17.20
N THR A 185 6.97 15.17 18.09
CA THR A 185 7.92 14.50 18.99
C THR A 185 8.87 13.61 18.19
N SER A 186 8.33 12.79 17.27
CA SER A 186 9.13 11.91 16.44
C SER A 186 10.14 12.67 15.59
N LEU A 187 9.77 13.81 15.02
CA LEU A 187 10.68 14.63 14.21
C LEU A 187 11.77 15.34 15.03
N LYS A 188 11.54 15.59 16.34
CA LYS A 188 12.59 16.05 17.24
C LYS A 188 13.59 14.97 17.58
N GLU A 189 13.13 13.74 17.70
CA GLU A 189 13.96 12.61 18.10
C GLU A 189 14.79 12.03 16.95
N GLN A 190 14.25 12.06 15.73
CA GLN A 190 14.90 11.45 14.57
C GLN A 190 14.47 12.09 13.25
N LYS A 191 15.39 12.15 12.30
CA LYS A 191 15.13 12.55 10.93
C LYS A 191 14.41 11.41 10.18
N PRO A 192 13.29 11.68 9.50
CA PRO A 192 12.59 10.67 8.74
C PRO A 192 13.39 10.23 7.50
N LEU A 193 13.07 9.04 6.98
CA LEU A 193 13.59 8.57 5.69
C LEU A 193 12.69 9.01 4.55
N PHE A 194 13.34 9.35 3.44
CA PHE A 194 12.72 9.60 2.14
C PHE A 194 13.27 8.61 1.11
N ALA A 195 12.66 8.55 -0.06
CA ALA A 195 13.04 7.60 -1.11
C ALA A 195 14.54 7.69 -1.47
N ASP A 196 15.08 8.91 -1.55
CA ASP A 196 16.48 9.12 -1.93
C ASP A 196 17.50 8.69 -0.87
N ASP A 197 17.09 8.48 0.36
CA ASP A 197 17.97 7.89 1.39
C ASP A 197 18.37 6.43 1.05
N PHE A 198 17.62 5.77 0.17
CA PHE A 198 17.89 4.42 -0.31
C PHE A 198 18.70 4.38 -1.61
N SER A 199 19.08 5.53 -2.18
CA SER A 199 19.72 5.61 -3.50
C SER A 199 20.99 4.78 -3.61
N ALA A 200 21.90 4.85 -2.61
CA ALA A 200 23.15 4.10 -2.64
C ALA A 200 22.90 2.58 -2.58
N ALA A 201 21.97 2.12 -1.74
CA ALA A 201 21.62 0.70 -1.64
C ALA A 201 20.98 0.20 -2.92
N LEU A 202 20.09 0.99 -3.54
CA LEU A 202 19.48 0.65 -4.82
C LEU A 202 20.54 0.60 -5.93
N GLN A 203 21.42 1.59 -6.02
CA GLN A 203 22.48 1.60 -7.03
C GLN A 203 23.38 0.38 -6.91
N TYR A 204 23.82 0.06 -5.69
CA TYR A 204 24.59 -1.17 -5.43
C TYR A 204 23.87 -2.42 -5.93
N LYS A 205 22.59 -2.55 -5.61
CA LYS A 205 21.75 -3.68 -6.03
C LYS A 205 21.62 -3.76 -7.55
N LEU A 206 21.38 -2.62 -8.22
CA LEU A 206 21.28 -2.55 -9.67
C LEU A 206 22.60 -2.92 -10.37
N LEU A 207 23.74 -2.50 -9.83
CA LEU A 207 25.06 -2.82 -10.38
C LEU A 207 25.41 -4.30 -10.20
N THR A 208 25.14 -4.88 -9.02
CA THR A 208 25.48 -6.28 -8.72
C THR A 208 24.66 -7.29 -9.55
N GLU A 209 23.45 -6.92 -9.97
CA GLU A 209 22.56 -7.76 -10.77
C GLU A 209 22.46 -7.32 -12.25
N TYR A 210 23.36 -6.44 -12.69
CA TYR A 210 23.30 -5.85 -14.03
C TYR A 210 23.21 -6.89 -15.17
N PHE A 211 23.98 -7.95 -15.10
CA PHE A 211 24.02 -8.99 -16.14
C PHE A 211 22.86 -9.98 -16.05
N GLU A 212 22.29 -10.19 -14.85
CA GLU A 212 21.14 -11.06 -14.66
C GLU A 212 19.83 -10.38 -15.14
N GLY A 213 19.78 -9.05 -15.09
CA GLY A 213 18.55 -8.29 -15.32
C GLY A 213 17.62 -8.31 -14.12
N TYR A 214 16.47 -7.62 -14.26
CA TYR A 214 15.56 -7.32 -13.13
C TYR A 214 14.16 -7.89 -13.36
N ASP A 215 13.89 -8.59 -14.42
CA ASP A 215 12.56 -9.09 -14.79
C ASP A 215 12.04 -10.20 -13.86
N LYS A 216 12.90 -10.75 -13.00
CA LYS A 216 12.50 -11.66 -11.91
C LYS A 216 11.69 -10.97 -10.82
N TYR A 217 11.80 -9.63 -10.70
CA TYR A 217 11.12 -8.85 -9.68
C TYR A 217 9.69 -8.50 -10.06
N GLN A 218 8.85 -8.35 -9.04
CA GLN A 218 7.43 -8.05 -9.21
C GLN A 218 7.22 -6.74 -10.00
N ASP A 219 6.22 -6.71 -10.86
CA ASP A 219 5.84 -5.59 -11.74
C ASP A 219 6.87 -5.18 -12.80
N ILE A 220 7.99 -5.91 -12.97
CA ILE A 220 9.04 -5.60 -13.93
C ILE A 220 8.92 -6.50 -15.15
N SER A 221 8.65 -5.90 -16.32
CA SER A 221 8.74 -6.58 -17.62
C SER A 221 10.19 -6.63 -18.12
N SER A 222 10.47 -7.49 -19.13
CA SER A 222 11.76 -7.51 -19.82
C SER A 222 12.11 -6.13 -20.37
N ASP A 223 11.16 -5.43 -21.01
CA ASP A 223 11.38 -4.09 -21.55
C ASP A 223 11.77 -3.06 -20.48
N LEU A 224 11.13 -3.13 -19.27
CA LEU A 224 11.50 -2.26 -18.17
C LEU A 224 12.86 -2.64 -17.60
N SER A 225 13.19 -3.92 -17.50
CA SER A 225 14.50 -4.42 -17.08
C SER A 225 15.61 -3.89 -18.00
N ASP A 226 15.41 -3.96 -19.32
CA ASP A 226 16.36 -3.43 -20.31
C ASP A 226 16.49 -1.91 -20.22
N ARG A 227 15.37 -1.20 -20.04
CA ARG A 227 15.39 0.25 -19.85
C ARG A 227 16.17 0.64 -18.60
N ILE A 228 15.97 -0.06 -17.48
CA ILE A 228 16.73 0.16 -16.23
C ILE A 228 18.23 -0.01 -16.50
N ARG A 229 18.65 -1.10 -17.14
CA ARG A 229 20.07 -1.34 -17.48
C ARG A 229 20.65 -0.24 -18.36
N ASN A 230 19.96 0.12 -19.44
CA ASN A 230 20.43 1.13 -20.38
C ASN A 230 20.50 2.53 -19.81
N THR A 231 19.65 2.86 -18.81
CA THR A 231 19.60 4.15 -18.16
C THR A 231 20.48 4.23 -16.91
N LEU A 232 20.96 3.09 -16.39
CA LEU A 232 21.74 3.00 -15.15
C LEU A 232 22.99 3.91 -15.11
N PRO A 233 23.74 4.14 -16.23
CA PRO A 233 24.85 5.08 -16.22
C PRO A 233 24.47 6.53 -15.83
N SER A 234 23.19 6.90 -15.98
CA SER A 234 22.65 8.21 -15.62
C SER A 234 22.02 8.25 -14.23
N PHE A 235 22.23 7.21 -13.39
CA PHE A 235 21.69 7.14 -12.05
C PHE A 235 22.37 8.18 -11.14
N THR A 236 21.60 9.13 -10.61
CA THR A 236 22.07 10.14 -9.62
C THR A 236 21.30 10.10 -8.30
N GLY A 237 20.18 9.37 -8.26
CA GLY A 237 19.33 9.20 -7.09
C GLY A 237 18.06 8.45 -7.46
N LEU A 238 17.36 7.88 -6.47
CA LEU A 238 16.15 7.09 -6.72
C LEU A 238 15.07 7.95 -7.39
N SER A 239 14.79 9.13 -6.85
CA SER A 239 13.75 10.02 -7.38
C SER A 239 14.03 10.49 -8.79
N SER A 240 15.27 10.95 -9.08
CA SER A 240 15.69 11.36 -10.43
C SER A 240 15.68 10.18 -11.40
N PHE A 241 16.04 8.98 -10.93
CA PHE A 241 16.01 7.77 -11.76
C PHE A 241 14.58 7.34 -12.12
N CYS A 242 13.61 7.51 -11.20
CA CYS A 242 12.19 7.34 -11.52
C CYS A 242 11.76 8.28 -12.66
N ASP A 243 12.20 9.54 -12.63
CA ASP A 243 11.89 10.52 -13.68
C ASP A 243 12.49 10.15 -15.05
N LEU A 244 13.69 9.60 -15.08
CA LEU A 244 14.32 9.11 -16.31
C LEU A 244 13.61 7.87 -16.90
N LEU A 245 13.09 6.99 -16.03
CA LEU A 245 12.45 5.73 -16.44
C LEU A 245 10.98 5.88 -16.80
N LYS A 246 10.30 6.95 -16.38
CA LYS A 246 8.86 7.13 -16.65
C LYS A 246 8.56 7.27 -18.15
N SER A 247 7.36 6.85 -18.54
CA SER A 247 6.82 6.96 -19.88
C SER A 247 5.30 7.18 -19.82
N LYS A 248 4.64 7.28 -21.00
CA LYS A 248 3.18 7.42 -21.09
C LYS A 248 2.44 6.31 -20.34
N ASP A 249 2.96 5.07 -20.37
CA ASP A 249 2.32 3.90 -19.77
C ASP A 249 2.95 3.48 -18.43
N MET A 250 4.05 4.15 -18.02
CA MET A 250 4.81 3.86 -16.80
C MET A 250 4.93 5.12 -15.96
N THR A 251 3.98 5.31 -15.04
CA THR A 251 3.95 6.47 -14.14
C THR A 251 5.12 6.46 -13.15
N TYR A 252 5.49 7.64 -12.62
CA TYR A 252 6.50 7.77 -11.56
C TYR A 252 6.24 6.80 -10.39
N THR A 253 4.99 6.74 -9.90
CA THR A 253 4.63 5.88 -8.77
C THR A 253 4.83 4.39 -9.08
N ARG A 254 4.52 3.97 -10.31
CA ARG A 254 4.74 2.58 -10.75
C ARG A 254 6.23 2.27 -10.83
N ILE A 255 7.04 3.15 -11.41
CA ILE A 255 8.50 2.98 -11.47
C ILE A 255 9.10 2.93 -10.07
N SER A 256 8.75 3.87 -9.19
CA SER A 256 9.23 3.89 -7.79
C SER A 256 8.93 2.58 -7.09
N ARG A 257 7.71 2.04 -7.24
CA ARG A 257 7.34 0.73 -6.69
C ARG A 257 8.20 -0.40 -7.26
N CYS A 258 8.42 -0.43 -8.57
CA CYS A 258 9.30 -1.43 -9.22
C CYS A 258 10.73 -1.37 -8.67
N LEU A 259 11.29 -0.17 -8.48
CA LEU A 259 12.64 0.00 -7.92
C LEU A 259 12.70 -0.47 -6.46
N PHE A 260 11.66 -0.25 -5.65
CA PHE A 260 11.57 -0.82 -4.31
C PHE A 260 11.39 -2.34 -4.34
N HIS A 261 10.69 -2.91 -5.32
CA HIS A 261 10.65 -4.37 -5.47
C HIS A 261 12.03 -4.97 -5.73
N ILE A 262 12.88 -4.32 -6.52
CA ILE A 262 14.28 -4.73 -6.71
C ILE A 262 15.05 -4.62 -5.39
N LEU A 263 15.02 -3.44 -4.76
CA LEU A 263 15.77 -3.17 -3.53
C LEU A 263 15.44 -4.18 -2.42
N LEU A 264 14.16 -4.52 -2.27
CA LEU A 264 13.64 -5.38 -1.21
C LEU A 264 13.54 -6.85 -1.59
N ASN A 265 14.13 -7.27 -2.73
CA ASN A 265 14.09 -8.66 -3.21
C ASN A 265 12.68 -9.25 -3.33
N MET A 266 11.72 -8.47 -3.84
CA MET A 266 10.34 -8.90 -3.99
C MET A 266 10.13 -9.52 -5.37
N THR A 267 10.18 -10.84 -5.45
CA THR A 267 10.15 -11.58 -6.72
C THR A 267 8.71 -11.94 -7.16
N LYS A 268 8.51 -12.10 -8.47
CA LYS A 268 7.26 -12.65 -9.04
C LYS A 268 6.89 -13.98 -8.41
N LYS A 269 7.88 -14.87 -8.24
CA LYS A 269 7.67 -16.17 -7.62
C LYS A 269 7.10 -16.08 -6.22
N GLU A 270 7.61 -15.14 -5.41
CA GLU A 270 7.09 -14.91 -4.06
C GLU A 270 5.62 -14.45 -4.11
N PHE A 271 5.31 -13.47 -4.97
CA PHE A 271 3.95 -12.98 -5.13
C PHE A 271 2.97 -14.08 -5.58
N GLU A 272 3.35 -14.90 -6.55
CA GLU A 272 2.53 -16.03 -7.00
C GLU A 272 2.32 -17.05 -5.87
N THR A 273 3.36 -17.34 -5.08
CA THR A 273 3.22 -18.21 -3.90
C THR A 273 2.24 -17.63 -2.89
N CYS A 274 2.38 -16.34 -2.54
CA CYS A 274 1.46 -15.68 -1.62
C CYS A 274 0.02 -15.64 -2.14
N LYS A 275 -0.19 -15.46 -3.46
CA LYS A 275 -1.53 -15.52 -4.07
C LYS A 275 -2.13 -16.91 -3.95
N ALA A 276 -1.36 -17.96 -4.19
CA ALA A 276 -1.80 -19.36 -4.05
C ALA A 276 -2.16 -19.70 -2.60
N GLU A 277 -1.53 -19.06 -1.63
CA GLU A 277 -1.77 -19.17 -0.18
C GLU A 277 -2.81 -18.14 0.31
N TYR A 278 -3.76 -17.75 -0.52
CA TYR A 278 -4.84 -16.79 -0.20
C TYR A 278 -4.35 -15.42 0.27
N TYR A 279 -3.18 -14.96 -0.18
CA TYR A 279 -2.55 -13.67 0.08
C TYR A 279 -1.93 -13.50 1.46
N ILE A 280 -2.52 -14.04 2.51
CA ILE A 280 -2.15 -13.79 3.90
C ILE A 280 -2.08 -15.09 4.68
N SER A 281 -0.96 -15.31 5.35
CA SER A 281 -0.71 -16.53 6.15
C SER A 281 -0.68 -16.25 7.66
N TYR A 282 -0.74 -14.98 8.09
CA TYR A 282 -0.83 -14.55 9.50
C TYR A 282 -1.44 -13.15 9.62
N ALA A 283 -1.90 -12.79 10.82
CA ALA A 283 -2.27 -11.43 11.19
C ALA A 283 -1.35 -10.95 12.33
N ARG A 284 -0.58 -9.88 12.10
CA ARG A 284 0.30 -9.29 13.11
C ARG A 284 -0.36 -8.07 13.74
N VAL A 285 -0.46 -8.09 15.07
CA VAL A 285 -0.93 -6.98 15.88
C VAL A 285 0.21 -5.99 16.09
N LEU A 286 0.01 -4.74 15.68
CA LEU A 286 0.97 -3.65 15.93
C LEU A 286 0.61 -2.86 17.20
N GLY A 287 -0.67 -2.75 17.51
CA GLY A 287 -1.15 -2.12 18.73
C GLY A 287 -2.65 -2.27 18.92
N PHE A 288 -3.11 -2.01 20.13
CA PHE A 288 -4.54 -2.04 20.48
C PHE A 288 -4.85 -1.18 21.70
N CYS A 289 -6.13 -0.78 21.84
CA CYS A 289 -6.68 -0.17 23.05
C CYS A 289 -6.88 -1.24 24.13
N LYS A 290 -6.59 -0.93 25.40
CA LYS A 290 -6.80 -1.90 26.51
C LYS A 290 -8.21 -2.45 26.57
N ASP A 291 -9.20 -1.59 26.33
CA ASP A 291 -10.60 -1.97 26.34
C ASP A 291 -10.98 -2.92 25.20
N ALA A 292 -10.15 -2.97 24.14
CA ALA A 292 -10.32 -3.90 23.01
C ALA A 292 -9.67 -5.29 23.23
N ALA A 293 -9.12 -5.60 24.40
CA ALA A 293 -8.58 -6.91 24.69
C ALA A 293 -9.56 -8.10 24.46
N PRO A 294 -10.88 -7.96 24.73
CA PRO A 294 -11.86 -8.99 24.36
C PRO A 294 -11.92 -9.27 22.86
N LEU A 295 -11.72 -8.26 21.99
CA LEU A 295 -11.69 -8.42 20.54
C LEU A 295 -10.55 -9.35 20.10
N LEU A 296 -9.36 -9.25 20.73
CA LEU A 296 -8.25 -10.15 20.44
C LEU A 296 -8.60 -11.60 20.78
N THR A 297 -9.38 -11.82 21.85
CA THR A 297 -9.86 -13.15 22.23
C THR A 297 -10.84 -13.71 21.20
N GLU A 298 -11.75 -12.88 20.73
CA GLU A 298 -12.71 -13.29 19.68
C GLU A 298 -12.01 -13.57 18.34
N ILE A 299 -11.03 -12.74 17.94
CA ILE A 299 -10.22 -13.02 16.75
C ILE A 299 -9.50 -14.36 16.89
N LYS A 300 -8.86 -14.64 18.03
CA LYS A 300 -8.17 -15.93 18.27
C LYS A 300 -9.07 -17.14 18.13
N LYS A 301 -10.36 -17.02 18.46
CA LYS A 301 -11.35 -18.11 18.33
C LYS A 301 -11.84 -18.32 16.90
N ASN A 302 -12.00 -17.23 16.14
CA ASN A 302 -12.68 -17.23 14.85
C ASN A 302 -11.75 -17.11 13.65
N SER A 303 -10.49 -16.69 13.88
CA SER A 303 -9.54 -16.45 12.79
C SER A 303 -9.12 -17.75 12.10
N SER A 304 -9.08 -17.71 10.78
CA SER A 304 -8.57 -18.80 9.94
C SER A 304 -7.04 -18.81 9.81
N ILE A 305 -6.35 -17.78 10.34
CA ILE A 305 -4.90 -17.63 10.31
C ILE A 305 -4.36 -17.29 11.70
N PRO A 306 -3.09 -17.61 12.01
CA PRO A 306 -2.49 -17.27 13.29
C PRO A 306 -2.47 -15.76 13.57
N LEU A 307 -2.83 -15.37 14.81
CA LEU A 307 -2.69 -14.00 15.29
C LEU A 307 -1.38 -13.84 16.06
N ILE A 308 -0.51 -12.94 15.60
CA ILE A 308 0.81 -12.69 16.18
C ILE A 308 0.77 -11.44 17.05
N THR A 309 1.08 -11.57 18.31
CA THR A 309 1.26 -10.47 19.27
C THR A 309 2.71 -10.35 19.75
N SER A 310 3.55 -11.36 19.49
CA SER A 310 4.98 -11.41 19.86
C SER A 310 5.76 -12.04 18.71
N LEU A 311 6.77 -11.35 18.20
CA LEU A 311 7.66 -11.90 17.17
C LEU A 311 8.58 -13.01 17.71
N ALA A 312 8.92 -12.97 19.01
CA ALA A 312 9.74 -14.00 19.63
C ALA A 312 9.04 -15.35 19.62
N ASP A 313 7.74 -15.37 19.91
CA ASP A 313 6.93 -16.57 19.97
C ASP A 313 6.49 -17.07 18.58
N ALA A 314 6.43 -16.16 17.60
CA ALA A 314 5.97 -16.48 16.25
C ALA A 314 6.77 -17.62 15.60
N ARG A 315 8.09 -17.71 15.86
CA ARG A 315 8.95 -18.78 15.33
C ARG A 315 8.55 -20.18 15.78
N GLN A 316 7.93 -20.29 16.95
CA GLN A 316 7.54 -21.58 17.54
C GLN A 316 6.09 -21.94 17.20
N THR A 317 5.28 -20.96 16.84
CA THR A 317 3.83 -21.13 16.70
C THR A 317 3.33 -21.11 15.26
N LEU A 318 4.10 -20.52 14.34
CA LEU A 318 3.69 -20.36 12.95
C LEU A 318 4.01 -21.59 12.10
N PRO A 319 3.11 -21.98 11.16
CA PRO A 319 3.43 -22.91 10.11
C PRO A 319 4.51 -22.34 9.16
N ALA A 320 5.16 -23.22 8.40
CA ALA A 320 6.36 -22.87 7.63
C ALA A 320 6.14 -21.77 6.57
N ASP A 321 4.97 -21.75 5.93
CA ASP A 321 4.58 -20.71 4.95
C ASP A 321 4.40 -19.35 5.60
N ALA A 322 3.68 -19.29 6.72
CA ALA A 322 3.50 -18.07 7.50
C ALA A 322 4.84 -17.55 8.05
N LEU A 323 5.69 -18.46 8.57
CA LEU A 323 7.01 -18.09 9.06
C LEU A 323 7.92 -17.56 7.94
N ARG A 324 7.84 -18.14 6.72
CA ARG A 324 8.57 -17.64 5.54
C ARG A 324 8.16 -16.20 5.22
N MET A 325 6.84 -15.92 5.11
CA MET A 325 6.32 -14.56 4.84
C MET A 325 6.77 -13.58 5.93
N LEU A 326 6.60 -13.94 7.21
CA LEU A 326 6.99 -13.10 8.33
C LEU A 326 8.50 -12.78 8.33
N ASN A 327 9.37 -13.77 8.08
CA ASN A 327 10.82 -13.57 8.04
C ASN A 327 11.23 -12.62 6.89
N GLN A 328 10.55 -12.68 5.76
CA GLN A 328 10.78 -11.75 4.64
C GLN A 328 10.37 -10.33 5.01
N ASP A 329 9.21 -10.15 5.65
CA ASP A 329 8.76 -8.83 6.10
C ASP A 329 9.69 -8.24 7.16
N ILE A 330 10.13 -9.04 8.12
CA ILE A 330 11.13 -8.63 9.13
C ILE A 330 12.44 -8.20 8.44
N LEU A 331 12.95 -8.98 7.48
CA LEU A 331 14.17 -8.63 6.75
C LEU A 331 14.03 -7.28 6.03
N ARG A 332 12.91 -7.04 5.36
CA ARG A 332 12.63 -5.79 4.66
C ARG A 332 12.52 -4.61 5.61
N ASN A 333 11.86 -4.82 6.76
CA ASN A 333 11.80 -3.81 7.80
C ASN A 333 13.18 -3.54 8.40
N GLN A 334 14.06 -4.54 8.55
CA GLN A 334 15.45 -4.33 8.97
C GLN A 334 16.24 -3.47 7.98
N ILE A 335 15.97 -3.57 6.66
CA ILE A 335 16.58 -2.67 5.67
C ILE A 335 16.16 -1.22 5.95
N TYR A 336 14.87 -0.97 6.21
CA TYR A 336 14.36 0.35 6.59
C TYR A 336 15.00 0.84 7.90
N LEU A 337 14.96 0.04 8.95
CA LEU A 337 15.50 0.39 10.27
C LEU A 337 17.02 0.63 10.23
N GLY A 338 17.74 -0.13 9.40
CA GLY A 338 19.17 0.06 9.17
C GLY A 338 19.48 1.43 8.55
N HIS A 339 18.75 1.82 7.51
CA HIS A 339 18.90 3.14 6.89
C HIS A 339 18.51 4.27 7.87
N LEU A 340 17.45 4.06 8.65
CA LEU A 340 17.03 5.03 9.68
C LEU A 340 18.12 5.23 10.75
N ALA A 341 18.72 4.14 11.21
CA ALA A 341 19.82 4.14 12.18
C ALA A 341 21.06 4.87 11.63
N LEU A 342 21.48 4.56 10.40
CA LEU A 342 22.59 5.22 9.71
C LEU A 342 22.36 6.73 9.56
N LYS A 343 21.17 7.13 9.07
CA LYS A 343 20.83 8.55 8.89
C LYS A 343 20.86 9.33 10.18
N ASN A 344 20.44 8.71 11.28
CA ASN A 344 20.36 9.34 12.60
C ASN A 344 21.57 9.07 13.49
N LYS A 345 22.58 8.34 13.02
CA LYS A 345 23.77 7.93 13.79
C LYS A 345 23.41 7.27 15.12
N LYS A 346 22.40 6.39 15.08
CA LYS A 346 21.90 5.63 16.22
C LYS A 346 22.08 4.13 15.97
N GLU A 347 21.96 3.32 17.02
CA GLU A 347 21.88 1.88 16.88
C GLU A 347 20.58 1.48 16.20
N MET A 348 20.61 0.38 15.43
CA MET A 348 19.43 -0.17 14.78
C MET A 348 18.49 -0.78 15.83
N VAL A 349 17.22 -0.44 15.74
CA VAL A 349 16.17 -1.00 16.59
C VAL A 349 16.04 -2.49 16.30
N ASN A 350 16.01 -3.30 17.37
CA ASN A 350 15.74 -4.73 17.25
C ASN A 350 14.23 -4.97 17.29
N GLU A 351 13.66 -5.33 16.15
CA GLU A 351 12.21 -5.52 15.98
C GLU A 351 11.64 -6.64 16.88
N TYR A 352 12.42 -7.69 17.16
CA TYR A 352 12.01 -8.77 18.07
C TYR A 352 11.84 -8.32 19.52
N ARG A 353 12.44 -7.18 19.90
CA ARG A 353 12.34 -6.59 21.23
C ARG A 353 11.38 -5.40 21.29
N THR A 354 10.80 -5.04 20.15
CA THR A 354 9.85 -3.92 20.09
C THR A 354 8.49 -4.39 20.58
N PRO A 355 7.98 -3.85 21.70
CA PRO A 355 6.67 -4.24 22.21
C PRO A 355 5.57 -3.69 21.29
N ILE A 356 4.41 -4.35 21.30
CA ILE A 356 3.20 -3.80 20.68
C ILE A 356 2.76 -2.55 21.43
N VAL A 357 2.10 -1.64 20.73
CA VAL A 357 1.57 -0.40 21.32
C VAL A 357 0.28 -0.72 22.05
N ILE A 358 0.20 -0.41 23.35
CA ILE A 358 -1.01 -0.56 24.15
C ILE A 358 -1.36 0.81 24.73
N VAL A 359 -2.58 1.28 24.52
CA VAL A 359 -3.06 2.59 25.00
C VAL A 359 -4.25 2.40 25.92
#